data_6e070123dfe2bd0492329daf802e3e3c
#
_entry.id   6e070123dfe2bd0492329daf802e3e3c
#
_cell.length_a   1.000
_cell.length_b   1.000
_cell.length_c   1.000
_cell.angle_alpha   90.00
_cell.angle_beta   90.00
_cell.angle_gamma   90.00
#
_symmetry.space_group_name_H-M   'P 1'
#
loop_
_entity.id
_entity.type
_entity.pdbx_description
1 polymer ?
#
loop_
_entity_poly.entity_id
_entity_poly.type
_entity_poly.pdbx_seq_one_letter_code
_entity_poly.pdbx_strand_id
1 'polypeptide(L)'
;MAGLIALVAGGCQSYERRPLDVTGHHAAFLARTPESPEVKAFAESLAARSPDISGFDPADGVTCAEAEVIALVFNADLRLARLRAGVTRATAENAGLWEDPTIGVDLTRIVQSTPEPWKVFTSVGITIPISGRLEIEKQRTGVEHAAELARVAQREWSVRMSIRRAWSEWSALDAQLAATREFLGRVDQILAVVDKMEQAGEMARTEARLFRIEKATKAAELAVLESRAQEANLRLRQLMGMSPDAPLQFQASGVGPARASDSRSTDASELGRRSPAMLVVAAEYEAAEKALELEVRKQYPDLHIGPGYGREDGQDQVLLGLSIPIPILNANRQGIAEARARREVAQAGAETTLEQTIAAVRAAEVRLAAAARRRQTLETEIVPLVDAQYSDARQVARLGEVNTLVLLESLTRQQEAKVGLVEAARDEAIAAVDLDELIGLAPSSGPAEMGSINPTTNLPTAPTTTGGARR
;
A
#
# COMPACT_ATOMS: atom_id res chain seq x y z
N MET A 1 49.59 3.71 -26.74
CA MET A 1 48.37 2.94 -27.10
C MET A 1 47.87 1.97 -26.00
N ALA A 2 48.75 1.28 -25.27
CA ALA A 2 48.32 0.34 -24.24
C ALA A 2 47.59 1.00 -23.01
N GLY A 3 47.89 2.24 -22.66
CA GLY A 3 47.26 2.95 -21.53
C GLY A 3 45.81 3.41 -21.82
N LEU A 4 45.44 3.67 -23.07
CA LEU A 4 44.09 4.10 -23.45
C LEU A 4 43.09 2.93 -23.44
N ILE A 5 43.54 1.72 -23.73
CA ILE A 5 42.72 0.49 -23.75
C ILE A 5 42.37 0.06 -22.30
N ALA A 6 43.25 0.34 -21.34
CA ALA A 6 42.97 0.00 -19.94
C ALA A 6 41.90 0.90 -19.28
N LEU A 7 41.73 2.14 -19.75
CA LEU A 7 40.70 3.05 -19.22
C LEU A 7 39.27 2.67 -19.68
N VAL A 8 39.14 2.07 -20.86
CA VAL A 8 37.82 1.66 -21.43
C VAL A 8 37.30 0.38 -20.78
N ALA A 9 38.18 -0.47 -20.24
CA ALA A 9 37.78 -1.75 -19.62
C ALA A 9 37.16 -1.60 -18.22
N GLY A 10 37.35 -0.46 -17.54
CA GLY A 10 36.88 -0.25 -16.17
C GLY A 10 35.41 0.17 -16.03
N GLY A 11 34.74 0.54 -17.12
CA GLY A 11 33.35 1.06 -17.10
C GLY A 11 32.28 0.11 -17.61
N CYS A 12 32.65 -1.03 -18.21
CA CYS A 12 31.67 -1.97 -18.79
C CYS A 12 31.12 -2.91 -17.73
N GLN A 13 29.80 -2.86 -17.48
CA GLN A 13 29.11 -3.84 -16.65
C GLN A 13 28.84 -5.11 -17.46
N SER A 14 29.06 -6.29 -16.86
CA SER A 14 28.72 -7.56 -17.48
C SER A 14 27.28 -7.93 -17.21
N TYR A 15 26.61 -8.52 -18.21
CA TYR A 15 25.28 -9.06 -18.05
C TYR A 15 25.31 -10.39 -17.31
N GLU A 16 24.57 -10.47 -16.19
CA GLU A 16 24.31 -11.71 -15.47
C GLU A 16 22.84 -12.10 -15.63
N ARG A 17 22.60 -13.31 -16.16
CA ARG A 17 21.27 -13.87 -16.27
C ARG A 17 20.75 -14.29 -14.87
N ARG A 18 19.61 -13.74 -14.45
CA ARG A 18 18.89 -14.17 -13.25
C ARG A 18 17.57 -14.82 -13.67
N PRO A 19 17.48 -16.17 -13.69
CA PRO A 19 16.23 -16.86 -13.99
C PRO A 19 15.21 -16.62 -12.89
N LEU A 20 13.92 -16.58 -13.25
CA LEU A 20 12.84 -16.50 -12.26
C LEU A 20 12.74 -17.84 -11.50
N ASP A 21 12.96 -17.80 -10.18
CA ASP A 21 12.82 -18.96 -9.29
C ASP A 21 11.48 -18.89 -8.53
N VAL A 22 10.43 -19.42 -9.15
CA VAL A 22 9.09 -19.50 -8.54
C VAL A 22 9.06 -20.50 -7.38
N THR A 23 9.80 -21.60 -7.51
CA THR A 23 9.83 -22.66 -6.51
C THR A 23 10.51 -22.20 -5.22
N GLY A 24 11.67 -21.56 -5.34
CA GLY A 24 12.36 -20.97 -4.19
C GLY A 24 11.54 -19.85 -3.55
N HIS A 25 10.85 -19.02 -4.35
CA HIS A 25 9.95 -18.01 -3.81
C HIS A 25 8.77 -18.64 -3.04
N HIS A 26 8.17 -19.71 -3.56
CA HIS A 26 7.10 -20.43 -2.86
C HIS A 26 7.57 -21.00 -1.52
N ALA A 27 8.74 -21.64 -1.49
CA ALA A 27 9.32 -22.13 -0.24
C ALA A 27 9.56 -21.00 0.78
N ALA A 28 10.11 -19.87 0.33
CA ALA A 28 10.30 -18.69 1.18
C ALA A 28 8.97 -18.09 1.67
N PHE A 29 7.91 -18.11 0.84
CA PHE A 29 6.57 -17.67 1.23
C PHE A 29 5.97 -18.53 2.34
N LEU A 30 6.10 -19.85 2.23
CA LEU A 30 5.62 -20.81 3.24
C LEU A 30 6.40 -20.72 4.57
N ALA A 31 7.66 -20.32 4.51
CA ALA A 31 8.53 -20.20 5.69
C ALA A 31 8.34 -18.89 6.48
N ARG A 32 7.50 -17.95 6.01
CA ARG A 32 7.25 -16.69 6.72
C ARG A 32 6.54 -16.92 8.03
N THR A 33 7.05 -16.30 9.09
CA THR A 33 6.43 -16.29 10.41
C THR A 33 6.33 -14.85 10.93
N PRO A 34 5.37 -14.54 11.82
CA PRO A 34 5.27 -13.21 12.44
C PRO A 34 6.51 -12.85 13.24
N GLU A 35 7.20 -13.87 13.77
CA GLU A 35 8.40 -13.73 14.61
C GLU A 35 9.69 -13.63 13.81
N SER A 36 9.60 -13.55 12.47
CA SER A 36 10.80 -13.46 11.64
C SER A 36 11.66 -12.24 12.00
N PRO A 37 13.00 -12.35 11.89
CA PRO A 37 13.93 -11.29 12.29
C PRO A 37 13.63 -9.93 11.63
N GLU A 38 13.16 -9.95 10.38
CA GLU A 38 12.82 -8.75 9.62
C GLU A 38 11.64 -8.00 10.24
N VAL A 39 10.62 -8.73 10.71
CA VAL A 39 9.44 -8.14 11.36
C VAL A 39 9.82 -7.58 12.72
N LYS A 40 10.61 -8.31 13.52
CA LYS A 40 11.08 -7.83 14.83
C LYS A 40 11.92 -6.57 14.70
N ALA A 41 12.90 -6.55 13.81
CA ALA A 41 13.74 -5.37 13.56
C ALA A 41 12.91 -4.16 13.08
N PHE A 42 11.90 -4.41 12.23
CA PHE A 42 11.00 -3.36 11.79
C PHE A 42 10.11 -2.84 12.92
N ALA A 43 9.53 -3.74 13.76
CA ALA A 43 8.75 -3.38 14.94
C ALA A 43 9.54 -2.54 15.92
N GLU A 44 10.79 -2.92 16.23
CA GLU A 44 11.70 -2.14 17.09
C GLU A 44 11.95 -0.75 16.53
N SER A 45 12.17 -0.63 15.22
CA SER A 45 12.36 0.66 14.56
C SER A 45 11.13 1.57 14.63
N LEU A 46 9.93 0.99 14.62
CA LEU A 46 8.66 1.71 14.77
C LEU A 46 8.39 2.08 16.23
N ALA A 47 8.66 1.20 17.18
CA ALA A 47 8.48 1.44 18.62
C ALA A 47 9.30 2.64 19.09
N ALA A 48 10.51 2.83 18.53
CA ALA A 48 11.35 4.00 18.80
C ALA A 48 10.69 5.34 18.36
N ARG A 49 9.71 5.29 17.43
CA ARG A 49 9.04 6.46 16.84
C ARG A 49 7.58 6.62 17.28
N SER A 50 6.94 5.54 17.70
CA SER A 50 5.52 5.51 18.05
C SER A 50 5.30 4.63 19.28
N PRO A 51 5.00 5.21 20.47
CA PRO A 51 4.80 4.46 21.72
C PRO A 51 3.67 3.43 21.66
N ASP A 52 2.70 3.62 20.78
CA ASP A 52 1.52 2.73 20.63
C ASP A 52 1.89 1.32 20.09
N ILE A 53 3.13 1.12 19.62
CA ILE A 53 3.64 -0.15 19.08
C ILE A 53 4.61 -0.81 20.08
N SER A 54 4.74 -0.26 21.29
CA SER A 54 5.56 -0.85 22.34
C SER A 54 4.95 -2.18 22.81
N GLY A 55 5.66 -3.29 22.61
CA GLY A 55 5.23 -4.62 23.04
C GLY A 55 4.82 -5.57 21.92
N PHE A 56 5.48 -5.48 20.75
CA PHE A 56 5.28 -6.45 19.67
C PHE A 56 5.64 -7.86 20.14
N ASP A 57 4.63 -8.69 20.39
CA ASP A 57 4.76 -10.10 20.80
C ASP A 57 3.67 -10.95 20.16
N PRO A 58 3.85 -11.40 18.91
CA PRO A 58 2.86 -12.21 18.22
C PRO A 58 2.70 -13.63 18.76
N ALA A 59 3.48 -14.02 19.79
CA ALA A 59 3.42 -15.37 20.40
C ALA A 59 2.16 -15.56 21.27
N ASP A 60 1.63 -14.50 21.86
CA ASP A 60 0.38 -14.52 22.63
C ASP A 60 -0.88 -14.39 21.75
N GLY A 61 -0.67 -14.24 20.45
CA GLY A 61 -1.69 -14.02 19.44
C GLY A 61 -1.57 -12.63 18.81
N VAL A 62 -1.77 -12.57 17.50
CA VAL A 62 -1.59 -11.34 16.70
C VAL A 62 -2.74 -10.37 16.98
N THR A 63 -2.42 -9.15 17.35
CA THR A 63 -3.35 -8.00 17.47
C THR A 63 -3.47 -7.26 16.12
N CYS A 64 -4.46 -6.35 15.99
CA CYS A 64 -4.61 -5.52 14.81
C CYS A 64 -3.36 -4.66 14.51
N ALA A 65 -2.74 -4.09 15.54
CA ALA A 65 -1.52 -3.29 15.38
C ALA A 65 -0.32 -4.11 14.90
N GLU A 66 -0.16 -5.32 15.42
CA GLU A 66 0.88 -6.25 14.99
C GLU A 66 0.63 -6.77 13.57
N ALA A 67 -0.63 -7.00 13.19
CA ALA A 67 -1.01 -7.34 11.83
C ALA A 67 -0.64 -6.23 10.83
N GLU A 68 -0.79 -4.94 11.21
CA GLU A 68 -0.31 -3.81 10.42
C GLU A 68 1.22 -3.87 10.21
N VAL A 69 1.98 -4.14 11.28
CA VAL A 69 3.44 -4.23 11.22
C VAL A 69 3.88 -5.39 10.30
N ILE A 70 3.28 -6.56 10.46
CA ILE A 70 3.55 -7.73 9.61
C ILE A 70 3.25 -7.43 8.14
N ALA A 71 2.10 -6.78 7.87
CA ALA A 71 1.70 -6.38 6.52
C ALA A 71 2.68 -5.38 5.89
N LEU A 72 3.18 -4.41 6.64
CA LEU A 72 4.17 -3.46 6.14
C LEU A 72 5.49 -4.13 5.72
N VAL A 73 5.81 -5.31 6.29
CA VAL A 73 7.00 -6.08 5.91
C VAL A 73 6.73 -7.02 4.74
N PHE A 74 5.65 -7.81 4.79
CA PHE A 74 5.44 -8.94 3.89
C PHE A 74 4.38 -8.73 2.80
N ASN A 75 3.60 -7.65 2.83
CA ASN A 75 2.58 -7.40 1.81
C ASN A 75 3.19 -7.34 0.41
N ALA A 76 2.66 -8.15 -0.52
CA ALA A 76 3.22 -8.32 -1.85
C ALA A 76 3.11 -7.04 -2.72
N ASP A 77 1.97 -6.34 -2.62
CA ASP A 77 1.74 -5.11 -3.38
C ASP A 77 2.67 -3.99 -2.92
N LEU A 78 2.88 -3.90 -1.60
CA LEU A 78 3.78 -2.92 -1.03
C LEU A 78 5.24 -3.20 -1.40
N ARG A 79 5.64 -4.48 -1.41
CA ARG A 79 6.96 -4.87 -1.92
C ARG A 79 7.15 -4.44 -3.37
N LEU A 80 6.14 -4.65 -4.22
CA LEU A 80 6.19 -4.22 -5.61
C LEU A 80 6.29 -2.70 -5.75
N ALA A 81 5.52 -1.93 -4.97
CA ALA A 81 5.58 -0.47 -4.95
C ALA A 81 6.98 0.04 -4.55
N ARG A 82 7.59 -0.53 -3.51
CA ARG A 82 8.94 -0.18 -3.08
C ARG A 82 10.01 -0.50 -4.14
N LEU A 83 9.87 -1.63 -4.86
CA LEU A 83 10.76 -1.96 -5.96
C LEU A 83 10.63 -0.98 -7.14
N ARG A 84 9.41 -0.51 -7.45
CA ARG A 84 9.20 0.56 -8.44
C ARG A 84 9.87 1.87 -8.04
N ALA A 85 9.80 2.25 -6.77
CA ALA A 85 10.54 3.40 -6.24
C ALA A 85 12.06 3.19 -6.36
N GLY A 86 12.55 1.96 -6.27
CA GLY A 86 13.94 1.62 -6.54
C GLY A 86 14.37 1.90 -7.98
N VAL A 87 13.46 1.75 -8.96
CA VAL A 87 13.73 2.09 -10.38
C VAL A 87 13.93 3.60 -10.53
N THR A 88 13.02 4.42 -10.00
CA THR A 88 13.14 5.89 -10.08
C THR A 88 14.35 6.40 -9.31
N ARG A 89 14.70 5.77 -8.19
CA ARG A 89 15.93 6.05 -7.45
C ARG A 89 17.18 5.82 -8.31
N ALA A 90 17.27 4.65 -8.96
CA ALA A 90 18.40 4.33 -9.84
C ALA A 90 18.51 5.33 -11.00
N THR A 91 17.37 5.79 -11.54
CA THR A 91 17.34 6.86 -12.54
C THR A 91 17.87 8.18 -11.97
N ALA A 92 17.45 8.58 -10.78
CA ALA A 92 17.86 9.82 -10.15
C ALA A 92 19.37 9.81 -9.77
N GLU A 93 19.89 8.68 -9.31
CA GLU A 93 21.31 8.51 -8.98
C GLU A 93 22.23 8.61 -10.22
N ASN A 94 21.70 8.29 -11.42
CA ASN A 94 22.46 8.28 -12.66
C ASN A 94 22.01 9.38 -13.64
N ALA A 95 21.22 10.35 -13.21
CA ALA A 95 20.80 11.47 -14.04
C ALA A 95 21.82 12.61 -14.07
N GLY A 96 21.78 13.42 -15.12
CA GLY A 96 22.61 14.59 -15.27
C GLY A 96 24.09 14.31 -15.51
N LEU A 97 24.41 13.11 -16.02
CA LEU A 97 25.76 12.76 -16.42
C LEU A 97 26.13 13.43 -17.77
N TRP A 98 27.42 13.70 -17.92
CA TRP A 98 27.94 14.19 -19.18
C TRP A 98 27.87 13.10 -20.25
N GLU A 99 27.70 13.53 -21.50
CA GLU A 99 27.80 12.61 -22.66
C GLU A 99 29.25 12.10 -22.79
N ASP A 100 29.39 10.81 -23.17
CA ASP A 100 30.69 10.21 -23.34
C ASP A 100 31.46 10.90 -24.49
N PRO A 101 32.78 11.09 -24.35
CA PRO A 101 33.61 11.60 -25.43
C PRO A 101 33.54 10.67 -26.64
N THR A 102 33.46 11.23 -27.83
CA THR A 102 33.48 10.51 -29.09
C THR A 102 34.86 10.54 -29.72
N ILE A 103 35.29 9.42 -30.28
CA ILE A 103 36.52 9.36 -31.09
C ILE A 103 36.09 9.20 -32.55
N GLY A 104 36.46 10.18 -33.38
CA GLY A 104 36.24 10.15 -34.80
C GLY A 104 37.57 9.82 -35.53
N VAL A 105 37.45 8.98 -36.56
CA VAL A 105 38.56 8.72 -37.50
C VAL A 105 38.04 8.90 -38.93
N ASP A 106 38.50 9.94 -39.59
CA ASP A 106 38.14 10.26 -40.97
C ASP A 106 39.24 9.82 -41.89
N LEU A 107 38.89 8.94 -42.82
CA LEU A 107 39.76 8.43 -43.88
C LEU A 107 39.26 8.97 -45.20
N THR A 108 40.01 9.88 -45.81
CA THR A 108 39.67 10.45 -47.10
C THR A 108 40.70 10.03 -48.15
N ARG A 109 40.24 9.55 -49.28
CA ARG A 109 41.09 9.26 -50.45
C ARG A 109 40.84 10.30 -51.53
N ILE A 110 41.93 10.98 -51.95
CA ILE A 110 41.90 11.88 -53.11
C ILE A 110 41.93 11.03 -54.37
N VAL A 111 40.97 11.23 -55.25
CA VAL A 111 40.80 10.41 -56.49
C VAL A 111 41.66 10.98 -57.64
N GLN A 112 42.18 12.20 -57.47
CA GLN A 112 43.08 12.81 -58.43
C GLN A 112 44.54 12.34 -58.20
N SER A 113 45.39 12.44 -59.24
CA SER A 113 46.79 12.04 -59.15
C SER A 113 47.54 12.98 -58.23
N THR A 114 47.76 12.56 -56.98
CA THR A 114 48.59 13.24 -55.98
C THR A 114 49.63 12.27 -55.43
N PRO A 115 50.81 12.74 -54.97
CA PRO A 115 51.85 11.88 -54.39
C PRO A 115 51.38 11.12 -53.14
N GLU A 116 50.52 11.72 -52.34
CA GLU A 116 49.94 11.14 -51.10
C GLU A 116 48.40 11.19 -51.16
N PRO A 117 47.71 10.14 -51.70
CA PRO A 117 46.26 10.17 -51.93
C PRO A 117 45.42 9.95 -50.66
N TRP A 118 46.02 9.58 -49.56
CA TRP A 118 45.32 9.31 -48.31
C TRP A 118 45.49 10.43 -47.29
N LYS A 119 44.38 10.93 -46.80
CA LYS A 119 44.29 11.82 -45.61
C LYS A 119 43.71 11.03 -44.46
N VAL A 120 44.39 11.07 -43.34
CA VAL A 120 43.91 10.44 -42.10
C VAL A 120 43.73 11.55 -41.05
N PHE A 121 42.56 11.64 -40.52
CA PHE A 121 42.21 12.60 -39.46
C PHE A 121 41.66 11.87 -38.28
N THR A 122 42.14 12.16 -37.06
CA THR A 122 41.64 11.63 -35.81
C THR A 122 41.16 12.78 -34.95
N SER A 123 39.93 12.71 -34.42
CA SER A 123 39.38 13.75 -33.55
C SER A 123 38.80 13.15 -32.27
N VAL A 124 38.76 13.94 -31.23
CA VAL A 124 38.08 13.65 -29.96
C VAL A 124 36.99 14.69 -29.77
N GLY A 125 35.73 14.30 -29.84
CA GLY A 125 34.59 15.19 -29.61
C GLY A 125 34.16 15.16 -28.14
N ILE A 126 33.96 16.33 -27.55
CA ILE A 126 33.44 16.51 -26.18
C ILE A 126 32.31 17.52 -26.24
N THR A 127 31.16 17.17 -25.64
CA THR A 127 30.02 18.08 -25.46
C THR A 127 30.08 18.70 -24.08
N ILE A 128 30.20 20.03 -24.03
CA ILE A 128 30.15 20.80 -22.78
C ILE A 128 28.75 21.35 -22.59
N PRO A 129 27.99 20.86 -21.59
CA PRO A 129 26.61 21.26 -21.36
C PRO A 129 26.55 22.65 -20.67
N ILE A 130 26.59 23.71 -21.44
CA ILE A 130 26.53 25.09 -20.96
C ILE A 130 25.09 25.56 -20.70
N SER A 131 24.08 24.82 -21.16
CA SER A 131 22.67 25.12 -21.00
C SER A 131 22.15 24.98 -19.56
N GLY A 132 22.91 24.29 -18.69
CA GLY A 132 22.47 23.91 -17.33
C GLY A 132 21.38 22.81 -17.34
N ARG A 133 21.10 22.19 -18.49
CA ARG A 133 20.07 21.13 -18.64
C ARG A 133 20.33 19.93 -17.74
N LEU A 134 21.60 19.54 -17.53
CA LEU A 134 21.95 18.38 -16.73
C LEU A 134 21.59 18.53 -15.25
N GLU A 135 21.78 19.75 -14.71
CA GLU A 135 21.37 20.02 -13.32
C GLU A 135 19.85 19.96 -13.16
N ILE A 136 19.11 20.54 -14.11
CA ILE A 136 17.62 20.46 -14.09
C ILE A 136 17.15 19.03 -14.32
N GLU A 137 17.81 18.24 -15.16
CA GLU A 137 17.50 16.83 -15.35
C GLU A 137 17.69 16.03 -14.06
N LYS A 138 18.79 16.26 -13.33
CA LYS A 138 19.00 15.66 -12.00
C LYS A 138 17.92 16.06 -11.00
N GLN A 139 17.53 17.35 -10.98
CA GLN A 139 16.44 17.82 -10.12
C GLN A 139 15.11 17.18 -10.51
N ARG A 140 14.78 17.11 -11.81
CA ARG A 140 13.56 16.47 -12.31
C ARG A 140 13.46 15.02 -11.87
N THR A 141 14.49 14.22 -12.11
CA THR A 141 14.49 12.80 -11.70
C THR A 141 14.44 12.63 -10.18
N GLY A 142 15.03 13.55 -9.42
CA GLY A 142 14.91 13.61 -7.96
C GLY A 142 13.47 13.84 -7.50
N VAL A 143 12.75 14.79 -8.13
CA VAL A 143 11.35 15.07 -7.82
C VAL A 143 10.44 13.91 -8.29
N GLU A 144 10.72 13.28 -9.44
CA GLU A 144 10.02 12.08 -9.89
C GLU A 144 10.18 10.93 -8.90
N HIS A 145 11.38 10.74 -8.34
CA HIS A 145 11.59 9.76 -7.27
C HIS A 145 10.80 10.13 -6.00
N ALA A 146 10.77 11.40 -5.61
CA ALA A 146 9.97 11.87 -4.47
C ALA A 146 8.47 11.61 -4.68
N ALA A 147 7.96 11.82 -5.91
CA ALA A 147 6.56 11.48 -6.25
C ALA A 147 6.29 9.98 -6.11
N GLU A 148 7.22 9.13 -6.54
CA GLU A 148 7.06 7.68 -6.36
C GLU A 148 7.13 7.26 -4.88
N LEU A 149 7.96 7.91 -4.05
CA LEU A 149 7.97 7.70 -2.60
C LEU A 149 6.63 8.12 -1.95
N ALA A 150 6.01 9.21 -2.43
CA ALA A 150 4.68 9.62 -1.97
C ALA A 150 3.61 8.54 -2.30
N ARG A 151 3.69 7.90 -3.49
CA ARG A 151 2.82 6.76 -3.86
C ARG A 151 3.08 5.55 -2.96
N VAL A 152 4.34 5.26 -2.61
CA VAL A 152 4.66 4.20 -1.64
C VAL A 152 4.03 4.50 -0.29
N ALA A 153 4.16 5.72 0.22
CA ALA A 153 3.56 6.12 1.51
C ALA A 153 2.02 6.02 1.48
N GLN A 154 1.38 6.45 0.39
CA GLN A 154 -0.06 6.26 0.18
C GLN A 154 -0.44 4.77 0.20
N ARG A 155 0.36 3.91 -0.45
CA ARG A 155 0.12 2.46 -0.46
C ARG A 155 0.29 1.84 0.92
N GLU A 156 1.30 2.24 1.68
CA GLU A 156 1.49 1.82 3.08
C GLU A 156 0.27 2.17 3.93
N TRP A 157 -0.24 3.40 3.79
CA TRP A 157 -1.44 3.84 4.47
C TRP A 157 -2.67 3.02 4.07
N SER A 158 -2.89 2.81 2.78
CA SER A 158 -4.01 1.99 2.26
C SER A 158 -3.95 0.53 2.74
N VAL A 159 -2.76 -0.07 2.82
CA VAL A 159 -2.57 -1.44 3.36
C VAL A 159 -2.97 -1.49 4.84
N ARG A 160 -2.55 -0.52 5.65
CA ARG A 160 -2.94 -0.43 7.07
C ARG A 160 -4.45 -0.29 7.22
N MET A 161 -5.09 0.58 6.45
CA MET A 161 -6.55 0.75 6.48
C MET A 161 -7.29 -0.51 6.02
N SER A 162 -6.75 -1.23 5.05
CA SER A 162 -7.28 -2.52 4.59
C SER A 162 -7.19 -3.60 5.69
N ILE A 163 -6.11 -3.63 6.46
CA ILE A 163 -5.98 -4.52 7.64
C ILE A 163 -7.03 -4.15 8.69
N ARG A 164 -7.21 -2.89 9.04
CA ARG A 164 -8.21 -2.45 10.03
C ARG A 164 -9.63 -2.82 9.65
N ARG A 165 -10.00 -2.63 8.36
CA ARG A 165 -11.32 -3.06 7.87
C ARG A 165 -11.51 -4.58 7.99
N ALA A 166 -10.55 -5.34 7.47
CA ALA A 166 -10.61 -6.79 7.51
C ALA A 166 -10.61 -7.32 8.95
N TRP A 167 -9.89 -6.65 9.85
CA TRP A 167 -9.88 -6.96 11.28
C TRP A 167 -11.24 -6.74 11.93
N SER A 168 -11.86 -5.58 11.66
CA SER A 168 -13.20 -5.26 12.19
C SER A 168 -14.25 -6.26 11.68
N GLU A 169 -14.16 -6.67 10.42
CA GLU A 169 -15.03 -7.68 9.84
C GLU A 169 -14.83 -9.05 10.48
N TRP A 170 -13.59 -9.52 10.61
CA TRP A 170 -13.27 -10.79 11.25
C TRP A 170 -13.69 -10.82 12.73
N SER A 171 -13.40 -9.77 13.50
CA SER A 171 -13.79 -9.67 14.92
C SER A 171 -15.31 -9.69 15.10
N ALA A 172 -16.05 -9.04 14.20
CA ALA A 172 -17.50 -9.07 14.24
C ALA A 172 -18.06 -10.48 13.94
N LEU A 173 -17.49 -11.18 12.97
CA LEU A 173 -17.88 -12.55 12.65
C LEU A 173 -17.57 -13.51 13.81
N ASP A 174 -16.44 -13.35 14.48
CA ASP A 174 -16.10 -14.14 15.67
C ASP A 174 -17.09 -13.90 16.82
N ALA A 175 -17.46 -12.65 17.06
CA ALA A 175 -18.48 -12.30 18.04
C ALA A 175 -19.88 -12.84 17.68
N GLN A 176 -20.26 -12.83 16.39
CA GLN A 176 -21.51 -13.42 15.91
C GLN A 176 -21.53 -14.94 16.08
N LEU A 177 -20.41 -15.62 15.78
CA LEU A 177 -20.23 -17.06 16.02
C LEU A 177 -20.45 -17.39 17.50
N ALA A 178 -19.80 -16.65 18.41
CA ALA A 178 -19.96 -16.84 19.84
C ALA A 178 -21.41 -16.65 20.28
N ALA A 179 -22.08 -15.58 19.83
CA ALA A 179 -23.49 -15.30 20.14
C ALA A 179 -24.44 -16.38 19.60
N THR A 180 -24.20 -16.87 18.38
CA THR A 180 -25.03 -17.92 17.75
C THR A 180 -24.85 -19.26 18.45
N ARG A 181 -23.64 -19.62 18.84
CA ARG A 181 -23.38 -20.84 19.63
C ARG A 181 -24.01 -20.78 21.01
N GLU A 182 -23.95 -19.62 21.67
CA GLU A 182 -24.63 -19.40 22.95
C GLU A 182 -26.16 -19.56 22.79
N PHE A 183 -26.74 -18.97 21.76
CA PHE A 183 -28.17 -19.12 21.45
C PHE A 183 -28.55 -20.60 21.27
N LEU A 184 -27.82 -21.34 20.44
CA LEU A 184 -28.09 -22.77 20.22
C LEU A 184 -27.98 -23.56 21.53
N GLY A 185 -27.02 -23.30 22.38
CA GLY A 185 -26.90 -23.91 23.70
C GLY A 185 -28.11 -23.62 24.60
N ARG A 186 -28.68 -22.41 24.55
CA ARG A 186 -29.91 -22.05 25.27
C ARG A 186 -31.12 -22.72 24.70
N VAL A 187 -31.25 -22.79 23.38
CA VAL A 187 -32.34 -23.54 22.70
C VAL A 187 -32.29 -25.02 23.06
N ASP A 188 -31.10 -25.63 23.15
CA ASP A 188 -30.97 -27.04 23.56
C ASP A 188 -31.44 -27.28 25.00
N GLN A 189 -31.15 -26.35 25.92
CA GLN A 189 -31.67 -26.45 27.29
C GLN A 189 -33.21 -26.37 27.34
N ILE A 190 -33.80 -25.49 26.52
CA ILE A 190 -35.25 -25.33 26.43
C ILE A 190 -35.87 -26.60 25.78
N LEU A 191 -35.27 -27.09 24.68
CA LEU A 191 -35.73 -28.31 24.02
C LEU A 191 -35.76 -29.52 24.93
N ALA A 192 -34.79 -29.68 25.83
CA ALA A 192 -34.80 -30.77 26.81
C ALA A 192 -36.02 -30.75 27.75
N VAL A 193 -36.60 -29.57 28.02
CA VAL A 193 -37.83 -29.39 28.79
C VAL A 193 -39.04 -29.62 27.90
N VAL A 194 -39.08 -29.02 26.73
CA VAL A 194 -40.13 -29.13 25.70
C VAL A 194 -40.40 -30.59 25.33
N ASP A 195 -39.32 -31.37 25.11
CA ASP A 195 -39.46 -32.81 24.78
C ASP A 195 -40.10 -33.63 25.90
N LYS A 196 -39.84 -33.31 27.16
CA LYS A 196 -40.52 -33.94 28.31
C LYS A 196 -41.98 -33.57 28.39
N MET A 197 -42.31 -32.29 28.16
CA MET A 197 -43.72 -31.82 28.15
C MET A 197 -44.53 -32.42 26.97
N GLU A 198 -43.91 -32.55 25.81
CA GLU A 198 -44.52 -33.23 24.66
C GLU A 198 -44.81 -34.71 24.96
N GLN A 199 -43.84 -35.40 25.60
CA GLN A 199 -44.00 -36.80 25.99
C GLN A 199 -45.10 -36.99 27.07
N ALA A 200 -45.23 -36.05 27.99
CA ALA A 200 -46.26 -36.04 29.01
C ALA A 200 -47.65 -35.64 28.48
N GLY A 201 -47.74 -35.18 27.22
CA GLY A 201 -48.97 -34.66 26.63
C GLY A 201 -49.38 -33.26 27.10
N GLU A 202 -48.48 -32.57 27.81
CA GLU A 202 -48.67 -31.21 28.32
C GLU A 202 -48.41 -30.12 27.28
N MET A 203 -47.77 -30.49 26.16
CA MET A 203 -47.45 -29.58 25.03
C MET A 203 -47.88 -30.21 23.71
N ALA A 204 -48.43 -29.38 22.80
CA ALA A 204 -48.76 -29.81 21.46
C ALA A 204 -47.47 -30.08 20.61
N ARG A 205 -47.49 -31.14 19.81
CA ARG A 205 -46.37 -31.47 18.86
C ARG A 205 -46.04 -30.32 17.91
N THR A 206 -47.03 -29.51 17.54
CA THR A 206 -46.85 -28.35 16.67
C THR A 206 -46.00 -27.29 17.33
N GLU A 207 -46.16 -27.06 18.62
CA GLU A 207 -45.37 -26.10 19.39
C GLU A 207 -43.93 -26.59 19.60
N ALA A 208 -43.74 -27.84 20.02
CA ALA A 208 -42.43 -28.46 20.16
C ALA A 208 -41.62 -28.42 18.85
N ARG A 209 -42.32 -28.60 17.70
CA ARG A 209 -41.69 -28.55 16.37
C ARG A 209 -41.13 -27.17 16.03
N LEU A 210 -41.72 -26.06 16.50
CA LEU A 210 -41.21 -24.72 16.27
C LEU A 210 -39.80 -24.52 16.84
N PHE A 211 -39.54 -25.01 18.05
CA PHE A 211 -38.21 -24.97 18.63
C PHE A 211 -37.18 -25.79 17.85
N ARG A 212 -37.61 -26.97 17.35
CA ARG A 212 -36.73 -27.82 16.53
C ARG A 212 -36.41 -27.16 15.17
N ILE A 213 -37.41 -26.48 14.57
CA ILE A 213 -37.21 -25.72 13.33
C ILE A 213 -36.25 -24.58 13.57
N GLU A 214 -36.45 -23.77 14.62
CA GLU A 214 -35.57 -22.64 14.95
C GLU A 214 -34.12 -23.10 15.20
N LYS A 215 -33.93 -24.17 15.99
CA LYS A 215 -32.61 -24.78 16.18
C LYS A 215 -31.96 -25.18 14.86
N ALA A 216 -32.70 -25.86 13.98
CA ALA A 216 -32.17 -26.32 12.69
C ALA A 216 -31.82 -25.13 11.78
N THR A 217 -32.64 -24.07 11.76
CA THR A 217 -32.38 -22.83 11.02
C THR A 217 -31.11 -22.16 11.51
N LYS A 218 -30.99 -21.97 12.82
CA LYS A 218 -29.78 -21.34 13.41
C LYS A 218 -28.52 -22.19 13.29
N ALA A 219 -28.66 -23.52 13.30
CA ALA A 219 -27.52 -24.40 13.02
C ALA A 219 -27.03 -24.28 11.56
N ALA A 220 -27.98 -24.12 10.61
CA ALA A 220 -27.62 -23.86 9.22
C ALA A 220 -26.95 -22.48 9.05
N GLU A 221 -27.46 -21.43 9.72
CA GLU A 221 -26.83 -20.11 9.76
C GLU A 221 -25.41 -20.16 10.37
N LEU A 222 -25.22 -20.94 11.44
CA LEU A 222 -23.91 -21.13 12.07
C LEU A 222 -22.88 -21.67 11.08
N ALA A 223 -23.23 -22.67 10.26
CA ALA A 223 -22.32 -23.23 9.26
C ALA A 223 -21.89 -22.18 8.21
N VAL A 224 -22.80 -21.28 7.82
CA VAL A 224 -22.49 -20.17 6.91
C VAL A 224 -21.56 -19.15 7.59
N LEU A 225 -21.82 -18.82 8.85
CA LEU A 225 -20.98 -17.91 9.63
C LEU A 225 -19.57 -18.48 9.83
N GLU A 226 -19.43 -19.79 10.07
CA GLU A 226 -18.13 -20.46 10.18
C GLU A 226 -17.32 -20.34 8.90
N SER A 227 -17.95 -20.55 7.74
CA SER A 227 -17.29 -20.34 6.43
C SER A 227 -16.83 -18.89 6.25
N ARG A 228 -17.71 -17.92 6.55
CA ARG A 228 -17.37 -16.49 6.42
C ARG A 228 -16.24 -16.08 7.36
N ALA A 229 -16.23 -16.57 8.60
CA ALA A 229 -15.15 -16.29 9.55
C ALA A 229 -13.84 -16.87 9.09
N GLN A 230 -13.85 -18.07 8.49
CA GLN A 230 -12.66 -18.67 7.90
C GLN A 230 -12.16 -17.87 6.68
N GLU A 231 -13.06 -17.45 5.79
CA GLU A 231 -12.71 -16.59 4.66
C GLU A 231 -12.12 -15.26 5.12
N ALA A 232 -12.67 -14.61 6.14
CA ALA A 232 -12.14 -13.38 6.72
C ALA A 232 -10.74 -13.59 7.34
N ASN A 233 -10.51 -14.72 8.01
CA ASN A 233 -9.20 -15.12 8.52
C ASN A 233 -8.18 -15.28 7.39
N LEU A 234 -8.52 -15.98 6.31
CA LEU A 234 -7.68 -16.13 5.13
C LEU A 234 -7.39 -14.78 4.44
N ARG A 235 -8.39 -13.89 4.42
CA ARG A 235 -8.22 -12.54 3.89
C ARG A 235 -7.21 -11.73 4.70
N LEU A 236 -7.24 -11.78 6.02
CA LEU A 236 -6.25 -11.15 6.88
C LEU A 236 -4.85 -11.69 6.60
N ARG A 237 -4.68 -13.02 6.52
CA ARG A 237 -3.40 -13.65 6.16
C ARG A 237 -2.88 -13.17 4.81
N GLN A 238 -3.75 -13.08 3.82
CA GLN A 238 -3.41 -12.56 2.50
C GLN A 238 -2.93 -11.11 2.55
N LEU A 239 -3.66 -10.23 3.27
CA LEU A 239 -3.29 -8.82 3.42
C LEU A 239 -1.96 -8.65 4.15
N MET A 240 -1.70 -9.49 5.16
CA MET A 240 -0.41 -9.54 5.84
C MET A 240 0.72 -10.12 4.98
N GLY A 241 0.42 -10.74 3.83
CA GLY A 241 1.40 -11.43 3.00
C GLY A 241 1.90 -12.74 3.60
N MET A 242 1.09 -13.37 4.45
CA MET A 242 1.35 -14.65 5.10
C MET A 242 0.74 -15.81 4.33
N SER A 243 1.31 -17.01 4.49
CA SER A 243 0.74 -18.25 3.95
C SER A 243 -0.64 -18.53 4.57
N PRO A 244 -1.60 -19.10 3.80
CA PRO A 244 -2.86 -19.57 4.34
C PRO A 244 -2.70 -20.53 5.53
N ASP A 245 -1.66 -21.35 5.52
CA ASP A 245 -1.39 -22.38 6.53
C ASP A 245 -0.43 -21.90 7.63
N ALA A 246 -0.01 -20.63 7.63
CA ALA A 246 0.87 -20.11 8.66
C ALA A 246 0.27 -20.30 10.06
N PRO A 247 1.03 -20.70 11.08
CA PRO A 247 0.54 -20.94 12.45
C PRO A 247 0.28 -19.60 13.14
N LEU A 248 -0.86 -18.96 12.81
CA LEU A 248 -1.29 -17.68 13.37
C LEU A 248 -2.57 -17.84 14.16
N GLN A 249 -2.61 -17.27 15.35
CA GLN A 249 -3.83 -17.03 16.10
C GLN A 249 -4.06 -15.53 16.18
N PHE A 250 -5.30 -15.08 15.94
CA PHE A 250 -5.67 -13.68 16.08
C PHE A 250 -6.33 -13.46 17.44
N GLN A 251 -5.95 -12.40 18.11
CA GLN A 251 -6.65 -11.95 19.32
C GLN A 251 -7.89 -11.15 18.92
N ALA A 252 -9.07 -11.68 19.17
CA ALA A 252 -10.30 -10.91 19.01
C ALA A 252 -10.27 -9.71 19.95
N SER A 253 -9.93 -8.55 19.46
CA SER A 253 -10.22 -7.31 20.16
C SER A 253 -11.69 -7.00 19.94
N GLY A 254 -12.43 -6.75 21.02
CA GLY A 254 -13.84 -6.35 20.89
C GLY A 254 -13.95 -5.22 19.85
N VAL A 255 -14.99 -5.27 19.01
CA VAL A 255 -15.30 -4.19 18.07
C VAL A 255 -15.68 -2.97 18.92
N GLY A 256 -14.65 -2.25 19.37
CA GLY A 256 -14.82 -1.04 20.18
C GLY A 256 -15.14 0.17 19.29
N PRO A 257 -15.75 1.22 19.86
CA PRO A 257 -15.95 2.46 19.14
C PRO A 257 -14.59 2.95 18.63
N ALA A 258 -14.54 3.30 17.33
CA ALA A 258 -13.36 3.90 16.75
C ALA A 258 -12.97 5.14 17.58
N ARG A 259 -11.70 5.24 18.00
CA ARG A 259 -11.21 6.47 18.62
C ARG A 259 -11.44 7.61 17.63
N ALA A 260 -12.45 8.42 17.89
CA ALA A 260 -12.64 9.66 17.17
C ALA A 260 -11.39 10.51 17.43
N SER A 261 -10.60 10.76 16.39
CA SER A 261 -9.56 11.80 16.45
C SER A 261 -10.28 13.13 16.69
N ASP A 262 -10.06 13.76 17.84
CA ASP A 262 -10.73 14.98 18.30
C ASP A 262 -10.46 16.21 17.40
N SER A 263 -9.61 16.10 16.38
CA SER A 263 -9.26 17.19 15.47
C SER A 263 -9.44 16.80 14.00
N ARG A 264 -10.68 16.45 13.61
CA ARG A 264 -11.04 16.24 12.21
C ARG A 264 -11.40 17.58 11.57
N SER A 265 -10.39 18.36 11.24
CA SER A 265 -10.62 19.54 10.39
C SER A 265 -10.79 19.11 8.95
N THR A 266 -11.88 19.56 8.33
CA THR A 266 -12.19 19.41 6.91
C THR A 266 -11.76 20.63 6.10
N ASP A 267 -10.88 21.47 6.68
CA ASP A 267 -10.32 22.60 5.96
C ASP A 267 -9.47 22.11 4.78
N ALA A 268 -9.71 22.69 3.61
CA ALA A 268 -9.00 22.32 2.37
C ALA A 268 -7.48 22.42 2.50
N SER A 269 -6.99 23.40 3.28
CA SER A 269 -5.55 23.58 3.53
C SER A 269 -4.96 22.45 4.38
N GLU A 270 -5.73 21.90 5.30
CA GLU A 270 -5.32 20.78 6.12
C GLU A 270 -5.38 19.46 5.35
N LEU A 271 -6.45 19.24 4.57
CA LEU A 271 -6.55 18.09 3.67
C LEU A 271 -5.39 18.07 2.66
N GLY A 272 -5.02 19.23 2.09
CA GLY A 272 -3.88 19.34 1.18
C GLY A 272 -2.54 18.88 1.79
N ARG A 273 -2.38 19.00 3.12
CA ARG A 273 -1.16 18.62 3.83
C ARG A 273 -1.17 17.21 4.42
N ARG A 274 -2.34 16.60 4.61
CA ARG A 274 -2.51 15.34 5.34
C ARG A 274 -2.99 14.20 4.47
N SER A 275 -3.91 14.47 3.53
CA SER A 275 -4.48 13.42 2.69
C SER A 275 -3.40 12.76 1.84
N PRO A 276 -3.23 11.43 1.92
CA PRO A 276 -2.24 10.74 1.11
C PRO A 276 -2.44 10.93 -0.39
N ALA A 277 -3.69 11.04 -0.84
CA ALA A 277 -4.00 11.34 -2.24
C ALA A 277 -3.50 12.72 -2.66
N MET A 278 -3.70 13.74 -1.81
CA MET A 278 -3.23 15.10 -2.08
C MET A 278 -1.71 15.20 -2.09
N LEU A 279 -1.03 14.49 -1.20
CA LEU A 279 0.45 14.46 -1.17
C LEU A 279 1.03 13.87 -2.46
N VAL A 280 0.38 12.84 -3.03
CA VAL A 280 0.82 12.24 -4.30
C VAL A 280 0.63 13.23 -5.45
N VAL A 281 -0.55 13.81 -5.63
CA VAL A 281 -0.80 14.72 -6.77
C VAL A 281 -0.01 16.01 -6.67
N ALA A 282 0.30 16.49 -5.45
CA ALA A 282 1.20 17.62 -5.24
C ALA A 282 2.63 17.30 -5.72
N ALA A 283 3.15 16.10 -5.39
CA ALA A 283 4.45 15.67 -5.86
C ALA A 283 4.49 15.43 -7.38
N GLU A 284 3.40 14.95 -7.97
CA GLU A 284 3.26 14.80 -9.43
C GLU A 284 3.24 16.16 -10.15
N TYR A 285 2.58 17.16 -9.56
CA TYR A 285 2.61 18.52 -10.09
C TYR A 285 4.03 19.10 -10.09
N GLU A 286 4.77 18.95 -8.99
CA GLU A 286 6.18 19.37 -8.91
C GLU A 286 7.06 18.66 -9.95
N ALA A 287 6.80 17.38 -10.22
CA ALA A 287 7.51 16.66 -11.27
C ALA A 287 7.20 17.21 -12.67
N ALA A 288 5.93 17.58 -12.93
CA ALA A 288 5.52 18.19 -14.19
C ALA A 288 6.12 19.61 -14.36
N GLU A 289 6.23 20.40 -13.28
CA GLU A 289 6.87 21.71 -13.28
C GLU A 289 8.36 21.60 -13.64
N LYS A 290 9.07 20.64 -13.02
CA LYS A 290 10.48 20.39 -13.34
C LYS A 290 10.68 19.82 -14.74
N ALA A 291 9.73 19.04 -15.25
CA ALA A 291 9.75 18.56 -16.64
C ALA A 291 9.64 19.73 -17.63
N LEU A 292 8.77 20.71 -17.35
CA LEU A 292 8.65 21.92 -18.17
C LEU A 292 9.93 22.77 -18.12
N GLU A 293 10.52 22.94 -16.94
CA GLU A 293 11.78 23.65 -16.77
C GLU A 293 12.90 23.03 -17.59
N LEU A 294 12.99 21.69 -17.60
CA LEU A 294 13.98 20.96 -18.42
C LEU A 294 13.75 21.22 -19.92
N GLU A 295 12.51 21.16 -20.40
CA GLU A 295 12.21 21.43 -21.82
C GLU A 295 12.54 22.88 -22.22
N VAL A 296 12.33 23.83 -21.31
CA VAL A 296 12.77 25.22 -21.50
C VAL A 296 14.30 25.32 -21.56
N ARG A 297 15.04 24.57 -20.72
CA ARG A 297 16.51 24.55 -20.77
C ARG A 297 17.08 23.94 -22.04
N LYS A 298 16.40 22.97 -22.65
CA LYS A 298 16.79 22.37 -23.94
C LYS A 298 16.77 23.33 -25.12
N GLN A 299 16.22 24.55 -24.98
CA GLN A 299 16.34 25.60 -25.99
C GLN A 299 17.77 26.12 -26.13
N TYR A 300 18.56 26.06 -25.05
CA TYR A 300 19.91 26.54 -25.04
C TYR A 300 20.87 25.50 -25.57
N PRO A 301 21.72 25.85 -26.55
CA PRO A 301 22.63 24.89 -27.16
C PRO A 301 23.77 24.51 -26.22
N ASP A 302 24.28 23.30 -26.39
CA ASP A 302 25.52 22.86 -25.77
C ASP A 302 26.69 23.15 -26.70
N LEU A 303 27.90 23.32 -26.12
CA LEU A 303 29.11 23.57 -26.85
C LEU A 303 29.82 22.27 -27.18
N HIS A 304 30.01 21.98 -28.49
CA HIS A 304 30.82 20.85 -28.94
C HIS A 304 32.23 21.30 -29.25
N ILE A 305 33.23 20.67 -28.65
CA ILE A 305 34.64 20.89 -28.87
C ILE A 305 35.24 19.61 -29.43
N GLY A 306 35.95 19.72 -30.57
CA GLY A 306 36.54 18.59 -31.28
C GLY A 306 38.03 18.88 -31.61
N PRO A 307 38.98 18.74 -30.66
CA PRO A 307 40.40 18.73 -31.04
C PRO A 307 40.71 17.50 -31.93
N GLY A 308 41.52 17.73 -32.94
CA GLY A 308 41.90 16.69 -33.86
C GLY A 308 43.34 16.82 -34.34
N TYR A 309 43.88 15.70 -34.84
CA TYR A 309 45.20 15.63 -35.42
C TYR A 309 45.11 14.80 -36.73
N GLY A 310 45.72 15.29 -37.74
CA GLY A 310 45.71 14.63 -39.03
C GLY A 310 46.96 14.91 -39.87
N ARG A 311 47.05 14.17 -40.95
CA ARG A 311 48.12 14.34 -41.95
C ARG A 311 47.50 14.47 -43.35
N GLU A 312 47.94 15.55 -44.03
CA GLU A 312 47.52 15.91 -45.37
C GLU A 312 48.75 16.42 -46.15
N ASP A 313 48.96 15.87 -47.35
CA ASP A 313 50.07 16.24 -48.22
C ASP A 313 51.46 16.23 -47.54
N GLY A 314 51.73 15.23 -46.66
CA GLY A 314 53.00 15.12 -45.92
C GLY A 314 53.13 16.06 -44.74
N GLN A 315 52.13 16.91 -44.47
CA GLN A 315 52.14 17.87 -43.36
C GLN A 315 51.25 17.41 -42.20
N ASP A 316 51.78 17.49 -41.01
CA ASP A 316 51.00 17.23 -39.78
C ASP A 316 50.16 18.47 -39.43
N GLN A 317 48.86 18.24 -39.18
CA GLN A 317 47.92 19.30 -38.89
C GLN A 317 47.22 19.05 -37.54
N VAL A 318 47.05 20.09 -36.77
CA VAL A 318 46.21 20.11 -35.56
C VAL A 318 44.98 20.94 -35.84
N LEU A 319 43.81 20.34 -35.64
CA LEU A 319 42.50 20.98 -35.79
C LEU A 319 41.88 21.22 -34.41
N LEU A 320 41.22 22.35 -34.23
CA LEU A 320 40.32 22.61 -33.15
C LEU A 320 38.96 22.98 -33.71
N GLY A 321 38.02 22.00 -33.70
CA GLY A 321 36.63 22.21 -34.10
C GLY A 321 35.83 22.76 -32.92
N LEU A 322 35.05 23.81 -33.18
CA LEU A 322 34.06 24.35 -32.26
C LEU A 322 32.71 24.37 -33.00
N SER A 323 31.68 23.81 -32.39
CA SER A 323 30.34 23.79 -32.96
C SER A 323 29.28 24.11 -31.90
N ILE A 324 28.40 25.03 -32.22
CA ILE A 324 27.24 25.40 -31.40
C ILE A 324 26.02 25.36 -32.30
N PRO A 325 25.02 24.51 -32.03
CA PRO A 325 23.76 24.53 -32.77
C PRO A 325 22.99 25.81 -32.47
N ILE A 326 22.50 26.50 -33.53
CA ILE A 326 21.76 27.75 -33.38
C ILE A 326 20.26 27.43 -33.46
N PRO A 327 19.48 27.60 -32.38
CA PRO A 327 18.10 27.12 -32.27
C PRO A 327 17.08 28.10 -32.92
N ILE A 328 17.32 28.57 -34.15
CA ILE A 328 16.46 29.57 -34.82
C ILE A 328 15.20 28.96 -35.47
N LEU A 329 15.22 27.67 -35.80
CA LEU A 329 14.09 27.04 -36.50
C LEU A 329 13.11 26.36 -35.55
N ASN A 330 13.60 25.60 -34.61
CA ASN A 330 12.77 24.76 -33.70
C ASN A 330 12.72 25.30 -32.28
N ALA A 331 13.86 25.65 -31.67
CA ALA A 331 13.97 26.14 -30.27
C ALA A 331 13.16 25.28 -29.27
N ASN A 332 13.10 23.98 -29.49
CA ASN A 332 12.34 23.02 -28.68
C ASN A 332 10.87 23.39 -28.46
N ARG A 333 10.23 24.10 -29.39
CA ARG A 333 8.85 24.60 -29.25
C ARG A 333 7.84 23.48 -28.98
N GLN A 334 8.00 22.33 -29.63
CA GLN A 334 7.13 21.18 -29.44
C GLN A 334 7.26 20.61 -28.02
N GLY A 335 8.48 20.35 -27.54
CA GLY A 335 8.71 19.82 -26.20
C GLY A 335 8.16 20.76 -25.10
N ILE A 336 8.37 22.08 -25.27
CA ILE A 336 7.84 23.09 -24.35
C ILE A 336 6.31 23.13 -24.36
N ALA A 337 5.69 23.12 -25.53
CA ALA A 337 4.23 23.14 -25.64
C ALA A 337 3.60 21.88 -25.00
N GLU A 338 4.20 20.72 -25.24
CA GLU A 338 3.76 19.45 -24.66
C GLU A 338 3.94 19.44 -23.14
N ALA A 339 5.11 19.84 -22.62
CA ALA A 339 5.38 19.88 -21.19
C ALA A 339 4.48 20.90 -20.47
N ARG A 340 4.16 22.05 -21.10
CA ARG A 340 3.20 23.02 -20.59
C ARG A 340 1.81 22.41 -20.46
N ALA A 341 1.33 21.73 -21.50
CA ALA A 341 0.04 21.06 -21.46
C ALA A 341 -0.01 19.95 -20.39
N ARG A 342 1.08 19.19 -20.22
CA ARG A 342 1.19 18.17 -19.15
C ARG A 342 1.12 18.79 -17.76
N ARG A 343 1.76 19.95 -17.54
CA ARG A 343 1.66 20.67 -16.27
C ARG A 343 0.22 21.13 -16.00
N GLU A 344 -0.49 21.66 -17.01
CA GLU A 344 -1.90 22.04 -16.88
C GLU A 344 -2.78 20.83 -16.53
N VAL A 345 -2.51 19.65 -17.12
CA VAL A 345 -3.20 18.40 -16.76
C VAL A 345 -2.89 18.00 -15.32
N ALA A 346 -1.65 18.11 -14.86
CA ALA A 346 -1.28 17.80 -13.49
C ALA A 346 -1.95 18.77 -12.48
N GLN A 347 -2.03 20.06 -12.82
CA GLN A 347 -2.74 21.05 -12.01
C GLN A 347 -4.24 20.70 -11.90
N ALA A 348 -4.92 20.50 -13.03
CA ALA A 348 -6.32 20.12 -13.05
C ALA A 348 -6.57 18.79 -12.32
N GLY A 349 -5.63 17.84 -12.41
CA GLY A 349 -5.64 16.59 -11.64
C GLY A 349 -5.61 16.81 -10.13
N ALA A 350 -4.76 17.73 -9.66
CA ALA A 350 -4.67 18.08 -8.23
C ALA A 350 -5.96 18.80 -7.75
N GLU A 351 -6.48 19.74 -8.53
CA GLU A 351 -7.74 20.42 -8.25
C GLU A 351 -8.93 19.44 -8.17
N THR A 352 -9.03 18.53 -9.15
CA THR A 352 -10.05 17.47 -9.18
C THR A 352 -9.94 16.53 -7.98
N THR A 353 -8.72 16.14 -7.62
CA THR A 353 -8.47 15.27 -6.46
C THR A 353 -8.88 15.96 -5.17
N LEU A 354 -8.63 17.27 -5.03
CA LEU A 354 -9.09 18.04 -3.87
C LEU A 354 -10.61 18.05 -3.76
N GLU A 355 -11.31 18.36 -4.86
CA GLU A 355 -12.78 18.39 -4.90
C GLU A 355 -13.37 17.02 -4.54
N GLN A 356 -12.84 15.95 -5.12
CA GLN A 356 -13.25 14.57 -4.83
C GLN A 356 -12.97 14.18 -3.38
N THR A 357 -11.81 14.57 -2.82
CA THR A 357 -11.45 14.28 -1.44
C THR A 357 -12.39 15.00 -0.46
N ILE A 358 -12.70 16.28 -0.70
CA ILE A 358 -13.67 17.03 0.12
C ILE A 358 -15.03 16.34 0.11
N ALA A 359 -15.54 15.98 -1.08
CA ALA A 359 -16.82 15.30 -1.21
C ALA A 359 -16.82 13.94 -0.53
N ALA A 360 -15.75 13.14 -0.70
CA ALA A 360 -15.60 11.83 -0.09
C ALA A 360 -15.52 11.89 1.44
N VAL A 361 -14.78 12.87 2.00
CA VAL A 361 -14.70 13.10 3.45
C VAL A 361 -16.09 13.43 4.01
N ARG A 362 -16.84 14.34 3.38
CA ARG A 362 -18.20 14.66 3.83
C ARG A 362 -19.15 13.47 3.78
N ALA A 363 -19.07 12.66 2.74
CA ALA A 363 -19.85 11.44 2.64
C ALA A 363 -19.46 10.42 3.72
N ALA A 364 -18.17 10.29 4.03
CA ALA A 364 -17.67 9.41 5.08
C ALA A 364 -18.11 9.88 6.49
N GLU A 365 -18.09 11.18 6.76
CA GLU A 365 -18.61 11.77 8.02
C GLU A 365 -20.09 11.45 8.23
N VAL A 366 -20.91 11.58 7.17
CA VAL A 366 -22.35 11.25 7.24
C VAL A 366 -22.54 9.76 7.52
N ARG A 367 -21.79 8.88 6.85
CA ARG A 367 -21.84 7.44 7.11
C ARG A 367 -21.44 7.09 8.53
N LEU A 368 -20.35 7.65 9.02
CA LEU A 368 -19.89 7.43 10.39
C LEU A 368 -20.92 7.89 11.42
N ALA A 369 -21.49 9.09 11.24
CA ALA A 369 -22.52 9.60 12.16
C ALA A 369 -23.81 8.75 12.13
N ALA A 370 -24.17 8.18 10.98
CA ALA A 370 -25.32 7.28 10.88
C ALA A 370 -25.03 5.93 11.56
N ALA A 371 -23.85 5.35 11.35
CA ALA A 371 -23.43 4.09 11.97
C ALA A 371 -23.34 4.22 13.50
N ALA A 372 -22.75 5.31 14.00
CA ALA A 372 -22.67 5.61 15.43
C ALA A 372 -24.05 5.73 16.08
N ARG A 373 -24.98 6.43 15.44
CA ARG A 373 -26.37 6.54 15.93
C ARG A 373 -27.07 5.19 15.98
N ARG A 374 -26.93 4.37 14.89
CA ARG A 374 -27.50 3.02 14.85
C ARG A 374 -26.97 2.15 16.01
N ARG A 375 -25.65 2.16 16.22
CA ARG A 375 -25.04 1.42 17.34
C ARG A 375 -25.58 1.92 18.68
N GLN A 376 -25.59 3.23 18.89
CA GLN A 376 -26.10 3.83 20.13
C GLN A 376 -27.53 3.42 20.42
N THR A 377 -28.46 3.51 19.46
CA THR A 377 -29.86 3.09 19.64
C THR A 377 -29.98 1.61 20.00
N LEU A 378 -29.20 0.74 19.32
CA LEU A 378 -29.17 -0.69 19.67
C LEU A 378 -28.67 -0.93 21.10
N GLU A 379 -27.56 -0.26 21.48
CA GLU A 379 -26.91 -0.45 22.78
C GLU A 379 -27.74 0.12 23.95
N THR A 380 -28.32 1.32 23.77
CA THR A 380 -28.97 2.02 24.89
C THR A 380 -30.48 1.77 24.99
N GLU A 381 -31.14 1.38 23.89
CA GLU A 381 -32.58 1.22 23.87
C GLU A 381 -33.01 -0.22 23.57
N ILE A 382 -32.58 -0.80 22.44
CA ILE A 382 -33.13 -2.06 21.96
C ILE A 382 -32.63 -3.25 22.79
N VAL A 383 -31.31 -3.38 22.98
CA VAL A 383 -30.73 -4.52 23.72
C VAL A 383 -31.25 -4.56 25.16
N PRO A 384 -31.32 -3.47 25.94
CA PRO A 384 -31.89 -3.51 27.29
C PRO A 384 -33.38 -3.93 27.33
N LEU A 385 -34.16 -3.48 26.33
CA LEU A 385 -35.57 -3.84 26.24
C LEU A 385 -35.79 -5.33 25.95
N VAL A 386 -35.06 -5.90 25.00
CA VAL A 386 -35.19 -7.33 24.66
C VAL A 386 -34.60 -8.23 25.75
N ASP A 387 -33.57 -7.77 26.46
CA ASP A 387 -33.02 -8.48 27.62
C ASP A 387 -34.04 -8.53 28.80
N ALA A 388 -34.70 -7.43 29.05
CA ALA A 388 -35.77 -7.36 30.08
C ALA A 388 -36.93 -8.29 29.65
N GLN A 389 -37.42 -8.20 28.42
CA GLN A 389 -38.49 -9.05 27.93
C GLN A 389 -38.16 -10.54 28.02
N TYR A 390 -36.94 -10.95 27.66
CA TYR A 390 -36.52 -12.35 27.79
C TYR A 390 -36.43 -12.78 29.25
N SER A 391 -35.93 -11.90 30.16
CA SER A 391 -35.90 -12.17 31.58
C SER A 391 -37.30 -12.40 32.17
N ASP A 392 -38.27 -11.55 31.81
CA ASP A 392 -39.66 -11.66 32.23
C ASP A 392 -40.32 -12.93 31.73
N ALA A 393 -40.16 -13.22 30.41
CA ALA A 393 -40.67 -14.43 29.79
C ALA A 393 -40.12 -15.71 30.46
N ARG A 394 -38.83 -15.70 30.84
CA ARG A 394 -38.17 -16.80 31.55
C ARG A 394 -38.70 -16.96 32.98
N GLN A 395 -38.99 -15.83 33.66
CA GLN A 395 -39.56 -15.86 35.00
C GLN A 395 -40.99 -16.42 35.03
N VAL A 396 -41.86 -16.00 34.11
CA VAL A 396 -43.22 -16.53 33.92
C VAL A 396 -43.17 -18.01 33.59
N ALA A 397 -42.26 -18.43 32.72
CA ALA A 397 -42.08 -19.86 32.41
C ALA A 397 -41.71 -20.71 33.65
N ARG A 398 -40.93 -20.16 34.59
CA ARG A 398 -40.54 -20.85 35.84
C ARG A 398 -41.68 -20.96 36.84
N LEU A 399 -42.68 -20.08 36.77
CA LEU A 399 -43.87 -20.10 37.62
C LEU A 399 -44.91 -21.11 37.14
N GLY A 400 -44.66 -21.80 36.02
CA GLY A 400 -45.56 -22.83 35.45
C GLY A 400 -46.59 -22.31 34.43
N GLU A 401 -46.62 -21.00 34.17
CA GLU A 401 -47.42 -20.39 33.12
C GLU A 401 -46.59 -20.30 31.82
N VAL A 402 -46.30 -21.44 31.20
CA VAL A 402 -45.42 -21.47 30.04
C VAL A 402 -46.15 -21.06 28.79
N ASN A 403 -45.97 -19.79 28.37
CA ASN A 403 -46.25 -19.42 26.98
C ASN A 403 -44.96 -19.63 26.16
N THR A 404 -44.82 -20.83 25.60
CA THR A 404 -43.64 -21.29 24.87
C THR A 404 -43.34 -20.45 23.64
N LEU A 405 -44.36 -19.91 22.96
CA LEU A 405 -44.18 -19.01 21.81
C LEU A 405 -43.57 -17.68 22.22
N VAL A 406 -44.01 -17.09 23.33
CA VAL A 406 -43.45 -15.84 23.86
C VAL A 406 -41.99 -16.04 24.30
N LEU A 407 -41.67 -17.18 24.91
CA LEU A 407 -40.30 -17.48 25.31
C LEU A 407 -39.38 -17.64 24.10
N LEU A 408 -39.81 -18.38 23.06
CA LEU A 408 -39.05 -18.55 21.83
C LEU A 408 -38.83 -17.20 21.13
N GLU A 409 -39.92 -16.44 20.93
CA GLU A 409 -39.86 -15.12 20.30
C GLU A 409 -38.92 -14.16 21.06
N SER A 410 -39.02 -14.11 22.41
CA SER A 410 -38.15 -13.27 23.23
C SER A 410 -36.70 -13.68 23.12
N LEU A 411 -36.36 -14.96 23.07
CA LEU A 411 -35.02 -15.48 22.91
C LEU A 411 -34.46 -15.14 21.52
N THR A 412 -35.28 -15.32 20.46
CA THR A 412 -34.87 -14.99 19.08
C THR A 412 -34.64 -13.50 18.93
N ARG A 413 -35.53 -12.64 19.46
CA ARG A 413 -35.34 -11.17 19.45
C ARG A 413 -34.10 -10.73 20.20
N GLN A 414 -33.80 -11.36 21.34
CA GLN A 414 -32.57 -11.07 22.09
C GLN A 414 -31.34 -11.39 21.23
N GLN A 415 -31.31 -12.53 20.56
CA GLN A 415 -30.23 -12.94 19.67
C GLN A 415 -30.07 -11.97 18.50
N GLU A 416 -31.18 -11.64 17.81
CA GLU A 416 -31.16 -10.68 16.69
C GLU A 416 -30.62 -9.30 17.12
N ALA A 417 -31.02 -8.80 18.28
CA ALA A 417 -30.55 -7.53 18.80
C ALA A 417 -29.05 -7.56 19.13
N LYS A 418 -28.55 -8.65 19.73
CA LYS A 418 -27.13 -8.81 20.04
C LYS A 418 -26.27 -8.88 18.76
N VAL A 419 -26.70 -9.68 17.78
CA VAL A 419 -26.05 -9.75 16.46
C VAL A 419 -26.09 -8.38 15.77
N GLY A 420 -27.25 -7.72 15.79
CA GLY A 420 -27.42 -6.38 15.24
C GLY A 420 -26.50 -5.33 15.89
N LEU A 421 -26.25 -5.43 17.20
CA LEU A 421 -25.31 -4.55 17.89
C LEU A 421 -23.84 -4.80 17.42
N VAL A 422 -23.44 -6.06 17.27
CA VAL A 422 -22.12 -6.42 16.77
C VAL A 422 -21.94 -5.90 15.34
N GLU A 423 -22.94 -6.05 14.47
CA GLU A 423 -22.91 -5.52 13.11
C GLU A 423 -22.84 -3.99 13.09
N ALA A 424 -23.62 -3.30 13.91
CA ALA A 424 -23.59 -1.85 14.00
C ALA A 424 -22.23 -1.32 14.51
N ALA A 425 -21.61 -2.02 15.45
CA ALA A 425 -20.27 -1.69 15.94
C ALA A 425 -19.20 -1.90 14.85
N ARG A 426 -19.30 -2.99 14.06
CA ARG A 426 -18.45 -3.20 12.89
C ARG A 426 -18.63 -2.08 11.84
N ASP A 427 -19.87 -1.73 11.52
CA ASP A 427 -20.17 -0.70 10.52
C ASP A 427 -19.62 0.67 10.93
N GLU A 428 -19.71 1.01 12.21
CA GLU A 428 -19.11 2.23 12.77
C GLU A 428 -17.58 2.19 12.70
N ALA A 429 -16.95 1.07 13.05
CA ALA A 429 -15.50 0.92 12.98
C ALA A 429 -14.99 1.03 11.53
N ILE A 430 -15.66 0.40 10.57
CA ILE A 430 -15.30 0.48 9.15
C ILE A 430 -15.48 1.92 8.63
N ALA A 431 -16.60 2.58 8.96
CA ALA A 431 -16.84 3.96 8.54
C ALA A 431 -15.79 4.93 9.11
N ALA A 432 -15.29 4.69 10.31
CA ALA A 432 -14.21 5.46 10.90
C ALA A 432 -12.87 5.23 10.18
N VAL A 433 -12.56 3.98 9.84
CA VAL A 433 -11.36 3.63 9.06
C VAL A 433 -11.42 4.25 7.65
N ASP A 434 -12.59 4.25 7.01
CA ASP A 434 -12.77 4.88 5.70
C ASP A 434 -12.53 6.39 5.75
N LEU A 435 -12.96 7.05 6.81
CA LEU A 435 -12.71 8.47 7.04
C LEU A 435 -11.22 8.74 7.30
N ASP A 436 -10.58 7.93 8.13
CA ASP A 436 -9.15 8.04 8.44
C ASP A 436 -8.29 7.81 7.19
N GLU A 437 -8.69 6.90 6.28
CA GLU A 437 -7.99 6.68 5.01
C GLU A 437 -7.96 7.95 4.14
N LEU A 438 -9.06 8.69 4.08
CA LEU A 438 -9.18 9.91 3.29
C LEU A 438 -8.40 11.09 3.88
N ILE A 439 -8.47 11.25 5.20
CA ILE A 439 -7.84 12.38 5.91
C ILE A 439 -6.33 12.18 6.06
N GLY A 440 -5.89 10.93 6.26
CA GLY A 440 -4.50 10.60 6.54
C GLY A 440 -4.10 10.79 8.00
N LEU A 441 -2.81 10.60 8.29
CA LEU A 441 -2.25 10.73 9.65
C LEU A 441 -2.32 12.18 10.14
N ALA A 442 -2.56 12.35 11.44
CA ALA A 442 -2.28 13.61 12.10
C ALA A 442 -0.80 13.97 11.89
N PRO A 443 -0.45 15.23 11.63
CA PRO A 443 0.95 15.63 11.55
C PRO A 443 1.59 15.35 12.92
N SER A 444 2.35 14.25 13.00
CA SER A 444 3.38 14.12 14.01
C SER A 444 4.36 15.25 13.74
N SER A 445 4.66 16.04 14.76
CA SER A 445 5.50 17.23 14.72
C SER A 445 6.76 17.04 13.87
N GLY A 446 6.71 17.39 12.56
CA GLY A 446 7.85 17.50 11.66
C GLY A 446 7.64 16.87 10.28
N PRO A 447 7.79 17.63 9.18
CA PRO A 447 7.70 17.12 7.81
C PRO A 447 8.90 16.28 7.35
N ALA A 448 9.82 15.90 8.27
CA ALA A 448 11.13 15.33 7.91
C ALA A 448 11.23 13.80 8.01
N GLU A 449 10.21 13.06 8.43
CA GLU A 449 10.41 11.65 8.82
C GLU A 449 9.70 10.57 7.98
N MET A 450 8.89 10.91 6.98
CA MET A 450 8.35 9.89 6.07
C MET A 450 9.34 9.44 4.98
N GLY A 451 10.50 10.06 4.89
CA GLY A 451 11.42 9.91 3.75
C GLY A 451 12.60 8.95 3.92
N SER A 452 12.78 8.25 5.03
CA SER A 452 13.99 7.45 5.21
C SER A 452 13.80 6.00 5.69
N ILE A 453 12.78 5.32 5.19
CA ILE A 453 12.90 3.87 5.11
C ILE A 453 13.82 3.60 3.93
N ASN A 454 15.11 3.43 4.23
CA ASN A 454 16.10 3.07 3.24
C ASN A 454 15.72 1.70 2.67
N PRO A 455 15.18 1.60 1.43
CA PRO A 455 14.68 0.34 0.89
C PRO A 455 15.78 -0.67 0.62
N THR A 456 17.04 -0.30 0.86
CA THR A 456 18.21 -1.14 0.58
C THR A 456 18.79 -1.85 1.78
N THR A 457 18.33 -1.57 3.02
CA THR A 457 19.01 -2.14 4.19
C THR A 457 18.49 -3.51 4.61
N ASN A 458 17.33 -3.99 4.14
CA ASN A 458 16.81 -5.31 4.54
C ASN A 458 15.92 -5.99 3.49
N LEU A 459 16.34 -6.03 2.24
CA LEU A 459 15.88 -7.12 1.37
C LEU A 459 16.81 -8.30 1.65
N PRO A 460 16.30 -9.47 2.07
CA PRO A 460 17.13 -10.65 2.16
C PRO A 460 17.69 -10.93 0.77
N THR A 461 18.98 -10.68 0.58
CA THR A 461 19.72 -11.25 -0.54
C THR A 461 19.56 -12.75 -0.41
N ALA A 462 19.00 -13.39 -1.45
CA ALA A 462 18.97 -14.84 -1.54
C ALA A 462 20.35 -15.39 -1.19
N PRO A 463 20.42 -16.49 -0.40
CA PRO A 463 21.70 -17.05 0.01
C PRO A 463 22.53 -17.33 -1.23
N THR A 464 23.67 -16.67 -1.34
CA THR A 464 24.71 -17.00 -2.31
C THR A 464 25.18 -18.41 -2.00
N THR A 465 24.69 -19.38 -2.74
CA THR A 465 25.30 -20.70 -2.78
C THR A 465 26.69 -20.52 -3.38
N THR A 466 27.69 -20.44 -2.51
CA THR A 466 29.09 -20.63 -2.85
C THR A 466 29.27 -22.08 -3.28
N GLY A 467 29.00 -22.34 -4.56
CA GLY A 467 29.39 -23.58 -5.23
C GLY A 467 30.89 -23.57 -5.44
N GLY A 468 31.61 -24.13 -4.53
CA GLY A 468 33.01 -24.50 -4.76
C GLY A 468 33.09 -25.51 -5.88
N ALA A 469 33.64 -25.13 -7.01
CA ALA A 469 34.16 -26.07 -8.00
C ALA A 469 35.67 -25.87 -8.08
N ARG A 470 36.39 -26.77 -7.39
CA ARG A 470 37.77 -27.13 -7.77
C ARG A 470 37.70 -27.90 -9.09
N ARG A 471 38.32 -27.41 -10.07
CA ARG A 471 39.31 -27.98 -11.04
C ARG A 471 39.37 -27.13 -12.30
#